data_e3549611622bd7774cb2c01d3d0ced9f
#
_entry.id   e3549611622bd7774cb2c01d3d0ced9f
#
_cell.length_a   1.000
_cell.length_b   1.000
_cell.length_c   1.000
_cell.angle_alpha   90.00
_cell.angle_beta   90.00
_cell.angle_gamma   90.00
#
_symmetry.space_group_name_H-M   'P 1'
#
loop_
_entity.id
_entity.type
_entity.pdbx_description
1 polymer ?
#
loop_
_entity_poly.entity_id
_entity_poly.type
_entity_poly.pdbx_seq_one_letter_code
_entity_poly.pdbx_strand_id
1 'polypeptide(L)'
;MSGERIPFGVNSSGVLVDVTEVARGNSCGCVCPSCRAPLSARQGTKVSWYFAHVAGTECDLGYESALHLAVKQLISESKSLMLPACIVVARKGVFLNEPPDAVSYQYRPRDPREGFKPEEFDLKNPDEGVGRTAHMQVNFEQVELEQWAENMRPDIVASLGGKKLFIEVAVTHFVDSEKLDKIKRRGVSTIELDLSEYHRTQWTWAKLSDVLFSSTLKKNWLLNVLAETRAEDDLNARVVRVAPILAARDKAHALEKLARDKERELALQQSANRRKYFEENFAATHDIKIRWSSRLTHHLELSPKNTRITAWYTTPHKQPALCEFVAMQFRGKYNARFMQWEFPPSEELFYQIAEFVLKKSGGVVSYFKCPPEARMVDIPEIIKMNMPRG
;
A
#
# COMPACT_ATOMS: atom_id res chain seq x y z
N MET A 1 -8.49 50.50 -11.76
CA MET A 1 -9.49 49.45 -11.53
C MET A 1 -9.85 48.84 -12.87
N SER A 2 -9.44 47.64 -13.20
CA SER A 2 -9.84 46.95 -14.44
C SER A 2 -11.24 46.40 -14.18
N GLY A 3 -12.26 47.06 -14.71
CA GLY A 3 -13.62 46.56 -14.63
C GLY A 3 -13.73 45.15 -15.19
N GLU A 4 -14.68 44.36 -14.69
CA GLU A 4 -14.94 42.97 -15.08
C GLU A 4 -15.17 42.89 -16.61
N ARG A 5 -14.58 41.88 -17.26
CA ARG A 5 -14.71 41.64 -18.70
C ARG A 5 -15.88 40.71 -18.97
N ILE A 6 -17.03 41.30 -19.28
CA ILE A 6 -18.26 40.56 -19.53
C ILE A 6 -18.22 39.94 -20.93
N PRO A 7 -18.43 38.63 -21.12
CA PRO A 7 -18.33 37.99 -22.42
C PRO A 7 -19.53 38.16 -23.33
N PHE A 8 -20.73 38.24 -22.77
CA PHE A 8 -21.99 38.35 -23.50
C PHE A 8 -22.84 39.49 -22.92
N GLY A 9 -23.53 40.18 -23.74
CA GLY A 9 -24.48 41.24 -23.36
C GLY A 9 -25.91 40.92 -23.85
N VAL A 10 -26.89 41.53 -23.26
CA VAL A 10 -28.28 41.43 -23.73
C VAL A 10 -28.60 42.67 -24.57
N ASN A 11 -28.97 42.47 -25.82
CA ASN A 11 -29.31 43.56 -26.74
C ASN A 11 -30.72 44.15 -26.45
N SER A 12 -31.11 45.19 -27.20
CA SER A 12 -32.41 45.85 -27.06
C SER A 12 -33.62 44.97 -27.34
N SER A 13 -33.43 43.84 -28.05
CA SER A 13 -34.49 42.86 -28.30
C SER A 13 -34.54 41.77 -27.20
N GLY A 14 -33.73 41.88 -26.14
CA GLY A 14 -33.68 40.91 -25.06
C GLY A 14 -32.88 39.64 -25.39
N VAL A 15 -32.15 39.62 -26.52
CA VAL A 15 -31.35 38.48 -26.98
C VAL A 15 -29.93 38.61 -26.49
N LEU A 16 -29.36 37.50 -26.01
CA LEU A 16 -27.96 37.42 -25.62
C LEU A 16 -27.08 37.44 -26.89
N VAL A 17 -26.07 38.29 -26.91
CA VAL A 17 -25.15 38.47 -28.04
C VAL A 17 -23.70 38.49 -27.56
N ASP A 18 -22.78 38.02 -28.41
CA ASP A 18 -21.36 38.21 -28.15
C ASP A 18 -20.86 39.58 -28.69
N VAL A 19 -19.65 39.94 -28.26
CA VAL A 19 -19.12 41.26 -28.56
C VAL A 19 -18.81 41.49 -30.06
N THR A 20 -18.74 40.43 -30.88
CA THR A 20 -18.48 40.51 -32.33
C THR A 20 -19.71 40.83 -33.14
N GLU A 21 -20.91 40.68 -32.56
CA GLU A 21 -22.20 40.83 -33.23
C GLU A 21 -22.76 42.27 -33.10
N VAL A 22 -22.04 43.13 -32.37
CA VAL A 22 -22.56 44.45 -32.01
C VAL A 22 -21.64 45.61 -32.41
N ALA A 23 -22.18 46.80 -32.48
CA ALA A 23 -21.41 48.02 -32.74
C ALA A 23 -20.44 48.33 -31.57
N ARG A 24 -19.30 48.91 -31.89
CA ARG A 24 -18.26 49.29 -30.91
C ARG A 24 -18.77 50.38 -29.95
N GLY A 25 -18.31 50.30 -28.70
CA GLY A 25 -18.57 51.32 -27.68
C GLY A 25 -20.00 51.25 -27.11
N ASN A 26 -20.52 52.38 -26.69
CA ASN A 26 -21.86 52.46 -26.09
C ASN A 26 -22.96 52.28 -27.14
N SER A 27 -22.64 52.42 -28.42
CA SER A 27 -23.56 52.18 -29.52
C SER A 27 -24.00 50.73 -29.67
N CYS A 28 -23.42 49.80 -28.93
CA CYS A 28 -23.85 48.40 -28.87
C CYS A 28 -25.30 48.26 -28.38
N GLY A 29 -25.78 49.19 -27.59
CA GLY A 29 -27.14 49.15 -27.04
C GLY A 29 -27.40 47.97 -26.10
N CYS A 30 -26.34 47.36 -25.56
CA CYS A 30 -26.44 46.18 -24.72
C CYS A 30 -26.48 46.53 -23.24
N VAL A 31 -27.09 45.64 -22.46
CA VAL A 31 -27.13 45.70 -21.00
C VAL A 31 -26.49 44.41 -20.38
N CYS A 32 -26.02 44.59 -19.17
CA CYS A 32 -25.46 43.44 -18.39
C CYS A 32 -26.55 42.41 -18.09
N PRO A 33 -26.30 41.11 -18.33
CA PRO A 33 -27.24 40.05 -17.97
C PRO A 33 -27.60 40.01 -16.48
N SER A 34 -26.64 40.36 -15.60
CA SER A 34 -26.81 40.35 -14.15
C SER A 34 -27.55 41.62 -13.65
N CYS A 35 -26.88 42.77 -13.73
CA CYS A 35 -27.39 44.01 -13.09
C CYS A 35 -28.23 44.90 -14.01
N ARG A 36 -28.40 44.56 -15.30
CA ARG A 36 -29.12 45.31 -16.32
C ARG A 36 -28.55 46.72 -16.64
N ALA A 37 -27.41 47.05 -16.07
CA ALA A 37 -26.74 48.32 -16.40
C ALA A 37 -26.21 48.33 -17.85
N PRO A 38 -26.15 49.52 -18.50
CA PRO A 38 -25.63 49.68 -19.86
C PRO A 38 -24.17 49.15 -19.98
N LEU A 39 -23.90 48.50 -21.09
CA LEU A 39 -22.59 47.99 -21.44
C LEU A 39 -21.97 48.78 -22.60
N SER A 40 -20.66 48.77 -22.65
CA SER A 40 -19.83 49.30 -23.72
C SER A 40 -19.02 48.20 -24.37
N ALA A 41 -19.14 47.97 -25.67
CA ALA A 41 -18.39 46.97 -26.40
C ALA A 41 -16.95 47.42 -26.62
N ARG A 42 -15.98 46.77 -26.00
CA ARG A 42 -14.55 47.04 -26.07
C ARG A 42 -13.92 46.20 -27.17
N GLN A 43 -13.78 46.76 -28.35
CA GLN A 43 -13.30 46.12 -29.58
C GLN A 43 -11.98 46.77 -30.01
N GLY A 44 -10.96 46.68 -29.14
CA GLY A 44 -9.62 47.25 -29.40
C GLY A 44 -8.71 46.24 -30.08
N THR A 45 -7.53 46.72 -30.52
CA THR A 45 -6.53 45.92 -31.22
C THR A 45 -5.49 45.28 -30.30
N LYS A 46 -5.39 45.72 -29.04
CA LYS A 46 -4.35 45.30 -28.09
C LYS A 46 -4.80 44.22 -27.10
N VAL A 47 -6.09 44.05 -26.89
CA VAL A 47 -6.67 43.10 -25.94
C VAL A 47 -7.87 42.41 -26.58
N SER A 48 -8.18 41.20 -26.10
CA SER A 48 -9.41 40.46 -26.48
C SER A 48 -10.63 41.34 -26.31
N TRP A 49 -11.59 41.21 -27.20
CA TRP A 49 -12.82 41.96 -27.16
C TRP A 49 -13.75 41.48 -26.02
N TYR A 50 -14.45 42.42 -25.37
CA TYR A 50 -15.32 42.13 -24.25
C TYR A 50 -16.32 43.29 -24.05
N PHE A 51 -17.36 43.05 -23.30
CA PHE A 51 -18.23 44.13 -22.79
C PHE A 51 -17.69 44.60 -21.43
N ALA A 52 -17.77 45.90 -21.20
CA ALA A 52 -17.50 46.52 -19.91
C ALA A 52 -18.73 47.38 -19.49
N HIS A 53 -18.97 47.45 -18.19
CA HIS A 53 -19.95 48.42 -17.70
C HIS A 53 -19.55 49.86 -18.09
N VAL A 54 -20.54 50.69 -18.35
CA VAL A 54 -20.33 52.12 -18.44
C VAL A 54 -19.91 52.65 -17.07
N ALA A 55 -19.05 53.67 -17.03
CA ALA A 55 -18.43 54.16 -15.80
C ALA A 55 -19.42 54.40 -14.65
N GLY A 56 -19.05 53.99 -13.45
CA GLY A 56 -19.81 54.15 -12.21
C GLY A 56 -20.71 52.97 -11.79
N THR A 57 -20.71 51.86 -12.55
CA THR A 57 -21.44 50.65 -12.19
C THR A 57 -20.54 49.62 -11.52
N GLU A 58 -20.87 49.19 -10.33
CA GLU A 58 -20.28 48.07 -9.64
C GLU A 58 -21.16 46.81 -9.84
N CYS A 59 -20.57 45.73 -10.32
CA CYS A 59 -21.26 44.45 -10.52
C CYS A 59 -20.23 43.34 -10.59
N ASP A 60 -20.21 42.50 -9.57
CA ASP A 60 -19.24 41.42 -9.42
C ASP A 60 -19.67 40.10 -10.08
N LEU A 61 -20.92 40.02 -10.54
CA LEU A 61 -21.51 38.79 -11.12
C LEU A 61 -21.73 38.86 -12.64
N GLY A 62 -21.28 39.95 -13.30
CA GLY A 62 -21.55 40.17 -14.72
C GLY A 62 -20.92 39.08 -15.62
N TYR A 63 -19.71 38.69 -15.34
CA TYR A 63 -18.99 37.65 -16.09
C TYR A 63 -19.63 36.26 -15.91
N GLU A 64 -19.86 35.87 -14.67
CA GLU A 64 -20.46 34.57 -14.31
C GLU A 64 -21.86 34.43 -14.89
N SER A 65 -22.73 35.40 -14.63
CA SER A 65 -24.12 35.40 -15.14
C SER A 65 -24.15 35.33 -16.67
N ALA A 66 -23.26 36.03 -17.37
CA ALA A 66 -23.23 36.02 -18.82
C ALA A 66 -22.84 34.62 -19.38
N LEU A 67 -21.85 33.95 -18.79
CA LEU A 67 -21.48 32.62 -19.22
C LEU A 67 -22.55 31.58 -18.87
N HIS A 68 -23.11 31.60 -17.67
CA HIS A 68 -24.21 30.72 -17.29
C HIS A 68 -25.38 30.80 -18.27
N LEU A 69 -25.82 32.04 -18.63
CA LEU A 69 -26.90 32.24 -19.60
C LEU A 69 -26.51 31.73 -20.99
N ALA A 70 -25.30 32.01 -21.46
CA ALA A 70 -24.86 31.58 -22.78
C ALA A 70 -24.78 30.03 -22.89
N VAL A 71 -24.27 29.34 -21.88
CA VAL A 71 -24.26 27.86 -21.81
C VAL A 71 -25.68 27.32 -21.82
N LYS A 72 -26.58 27.86 -20.97
CA LYS A 72 -27.98 27.46 -20.89
C LYS A 72 -28.68 27.62 -22.23
N GLN A 73 -28.47 28.76 -22.90
CA GLN A 73 -29.05 29.02 -24.22
C GLN A 73 -28.55 27.98 -25.25
N LEU A 74 -27.22 27.82 -25.40
CA LEU A 74 -26.66 26.91 -26.41
C LEU A 74 -27.10 25.46 -26.19
N ILE A 75 -27.09 24.96 -24.94
CA ILE A 75 -27.52 23.59 -24.66
C ILE A 75 -29.04 23.44 -24.88
N SER A 76 -29.83 24.42 -24.53
CA SER A 76 -31.28 24.38 -24.76
C SER A 76 -31.66 24.38 -26.26
N GLU A 77 -30.92 25.16 -27.07
CA GLU A 77 -31.13 25.25 -28.52
C GLU A 77 -30.64 24.02 -29.26
N SER A 78 -29.38 23.59 -28.95
CA SER A 78 -28.78 22.45 -29.65
C SER A 78 -29.26 21.09 -29.13
N LYS A 79 -29.77 21.06 -27.91
CA LYS A 79 -30.17 19.85 -27.18
C LYS A 79 -29.06 18.78 -27.21
N SER A 80 -27.81 19.17 -27.13
CA SER A 80 -26.70 18.24 -27.22
C SER A 80 -25.54 18.64 -26.29
N LEU A 81 -24.65 17.65 -26.01
CA LEU A 81 -23.43 17.88 -25.27
C LEU A 81 -22.41 16.78 -25.58
N MET A 82 -21.14 17.14 -25.70
CA MET A 82 -20.04 16.17 -25.70
C MET A 82 -19.74 15.74 -24.28
N LEU A 83 -19.97 14.48 -23.93
CA LEU A 83 -19.68 13.93 -22.61
C LEU A 83 -18.26 13.33 -22.60
N PRO A 84 -17.46 13.54 -21.54
CA PRO A 84 -16.16 12.92 -21.40
C PRO A 84 -16.29 11.45 -21.01
N ALA A 85 -15.26 10.67 -21.31
CA ALA A 85 -15.11 9.32 -20.75
C ALA A 85 -15.08 9.36 -19.22
N CYS A 86 -15.54 8.28 -18.60
CA CYS A 86 -15.51 8.12 -17.16
C CYS A 86 -14.96 6.74 -16.78
N ILE A 87 -14.12 6.70 -15.77
CA ILE A 87 -13.61 5.47 -15.18
C ILE A 87 -13.88 5.53 -13.68
N VAL A 88 -14.54 4.51 -13.18
CA VAL A 88 -14.92 4.39 -11.76
C VAL A 88 -14.41 3.05 -11.24
N VAL A 89 -13.81 3.06 -10.06
CA VAL A 89 -13.46 1.86 -9.30
C VAL A 89 -14.41 1.74 -8.12
N ALA A 90 -15.15 0.64 -8.08
CA ALA A 90 -15.98 0.25 -6.95
C ALA A 90 -15.19 -0.68 -6.00
N ARG A 91 -15.30 -0.45 -4.68
CA ARG A 91 -14.66 -1.27 -3.65
C ARG A 91 -15.62 -1.57 -2.52
N LYS A 92 -15.53 -2.78 -1.94
CA LYS A 92 -16.28 -3.16 -0.73
C LYS A 92 -15.42 -2.97 0.52
N GLY A 93 -16.04 -2.50 1.60
CA GLY A 93 -15.48 -2.54 2.96
C GLY A 93 -14.24 -1.68 3.20
N VAL A 94 -14.08 -0.55 2.51
CA VAL A 94 -12.86 0.28 2.58
C VAL A 94 -12.80 1.15 3.83
N PHE A 95 -13.92 1.46 4.47
CA PHE A 95 -13.95 2.38 5.60
C PHE A 95 -14.32 1.67 6.90
N LEU A 96 -13.53 1.92 7.96
CA LEU A 96 -13.69 1.32 9.30
C LEU A 96 -15.06 1.59 9.96
N ASN A 97 -15.78 2.61 9.51
CA ASN A 97 -17.07 3.04 10.09
C ASN A 97 -18.27 2.75 9.18
N GLU A 98 -18.09 2.09 8.05
CA GLU A 98 -19.16 1.72 7.14
C GLU A 98 -19.51 0.25 7.26
N PRO A 99 -20.77 -0.14 6.92
CA PRO A 99 -21.14 -1.56 6.88
C PRO A 99 -20.18 -2.36 5.98
N PRO A 100 -19.89 -3.63 6.30
CA PRO A 100 -19.00 -4.48 5.52
C PRO A 100 -19.36 -4.61 4.03
N ASP A 101 -20.65 -4.42 3.72
CA ASP A 101 -21.20 -4.48 2.35
C ASP A 101 -21.29 -3.12 1.66
N ALA A 102 -20.87 -2.03 2.33
CA ALA A 102 -20.87 -0.71 1.72
C ALA A 102 -19.90 -0.67 0.54
N VAL A 103 -20.37 -0.14 -0.59
CA VAL A 103 -19.56 0.05 -1.79
C VAL A 103 -19.14 1.52 -1.87
N SER A 104 -17.85 1.76 -1.97
CA SER A 104 -17.28 3.08 -2.23
C SER A 104 -16.87 3.20 -3.68
N TYR A 105 -16.97 4.41 -4.24
CA TYR A 105 -16.63 4.69 -5.64
C TYR A 105 -15.48 5.68 -5.71
N GLN A 106 -14.52 5.39 -6.59
CA GLN A 106 -13.39 6.26 -6.86
C GLN A 106 -13.30 6.56 -8.36
N TYR A 107 -13.44 7.82 -8.72
CA TYR A 107 -13.23 8.30 -10.08
C TYR A 107 -11.76 8.37 -10.40
N ARG A 108 -11.33 7.80 -11.53
CA ARG A 108 -9.93 7.68 -11.93
C ARG A 108 -9.67 8.32 -13.29
N PRO A 109 -8.54 9.01 -13.47
CA PRO A 109 -8.16 9.57 -14.77
C PRO A 109 -7.70 8.51 -15.76
N ARG A 110 -7.24 7.35 -15.25
CA ARG A 110 -6.74 6.21 -16.05
C ARG A 110 -7.31 4.90 -15.53
N ASP A 111 -7.40 3.94 -16.43
CA ASP A 111 -7.84 2.60 -16.07
C ASP A 111 -6.77 1.89 -15.22
N PRO A 112 -7.10 1.44 -14.01
CA PRO A 112 -6.17 0.72 -13.16
C PRO A 112 -5.75 -0.65 -13.74
N ARG A 113 -6.45 -1.17 -14.77
CA ARG A 113 -6.14 -2.43 -15.46
C ARG A 113 -5.10 -2.25 -16.57
N GLU A 114 -4.75 -1.02 -16.95
CA GLU A 114 -3.73 -0.80 -17.99
C GLU A 114 -2.40 -1.45 -17.60
N GLY A 115 -1.84 -2.24 -18.51
CA GLY A 115 -0.58 -2.96 -18.31
C GLY A 115 -0.69 -4.30 -17.59
N PHE A 116 -1.89 -4.72 -17.14
CA PHE A 116 -2.12 -6.04 -16.54
C PHE A 116 -2.88 -6.98 -17.47
N LYS A 117 -2.60 -8.29 -17.36
CA LYS A 117 -3.53 -9.29 -17.87
C LYS A 117 -4.78 -9.31 -16.98
N PRO A 118 -5.98 -9.56 -17.56
CA PRO A 118 -7.22 -9.54 -16.78
C PRO A 118 -7.17 -10.42 -15.53
N GLU A 119 -6.70 -11.66 -15.67
CA GLU A 119 -6.62 -12.61 -14.56
C GLU A 119 -5.63 -12.16 -13.47
N GLU A 120 -4.52 -11.55 -13.88
CA GLU A 120 -3.50 -11.04 -12.95
C GLU A 120 -4.03 -9.87 -12.15
N PHE A 121 -4.75 -8.94 -12.79
CA PHE A 121 -5.39 -7.82 -12.11
C PHE A 121 -6.46 -8.31 -11.14
N ASP A 122 -7.30 -9.25 -11.56
CA ASP A 122 -8.38 -9.80 -10.76
C ASP A 122 -7.85 -10.48 -9.47
N LEU A 123 -6.74 -11.24 -9.57
CA LEU A 123 -6.12 -11.89 -8.42
C LEU A 123 -5.42 -10.94 -7.46
N LYS A 124 -4.90 -9.82 -7.96
CA LYS A 124 -4.27 -8.78 -7.12
C LYS A 124 -5.28 -7.87 -6.44
N ASN A 125 -6.44 -7.64 -7.07
CA ASN A 125 -7.46 -6.70 -6.61
C ASN A 125 -8.84 -7.39 -6.61
N PRO A 126 -9.04 -8.43 -5.79
CA PRO A 126 -10.28 -9.23 -5.81
C PRO A 126 -11.53 -8.45 -5.35
N ASP A 127 -11.34 -7.39 -4.60
CA ASP A 127 -12.34 -6.52 -3.99
C ASP A 127 -12.59 -5.23 -4.79
N GLU A 128 -11.98 -5.08 -5.98
CA GLU A 128 -12.17 -3.94 -6.86
C GLU A 128 -12.97 -4.31 -8.11
N GLY A 129 -13.92 -3.47 -8.50
CA GLY A 129 -14.61 -3.53 -9.79
C GLY A 129 -14.37 -2.27 -10.59
N VAL A 130 -14.27 -2.35 -11.91
CA VAL A 130 -13.98 -1.21 -12.78
C VAL A 130 -15.08 -1.00 -13.81
N GLY A 131 -15.77 0.15 -13.69
CA GLY A 131 -16.78 0.61 -14.66
C GLY A 131 -16.23 1.69 -15.58
N ARG A 132 -16.69 1.68 -16.81
CA ARG A 132 -16.25 2.64 -17.86
C ARG A 132 -17.41 3.15 -18.67
N THR A 133 -17.36 4.44 -19.02
CA THR A 133 -18.13 4.98 -20.14
C THR A 133 -17.19 5.66 -21.13
N ALA A 134 -17.46 5.54 -22.43
CA ALA A 134 -16.71 6.24 -23.46
C ALA A 134 -17.10 7.72 -23.49
N HIS A 135 -16.22 8.56 -24.05
CA HIS A 135 -16.64 9.90 -24.48
C HIS A 135 -17.65 9.75 -25.65
N MET A 136 -18.65 10.57 -25.63
CA MET A 136 -19.69 10.54 -26.67
C MET A 136 -20.47 11.83 -26.80
N GLN A 137 -20.81 12.18 -28.02
CA GLN A 137 -21.82 13.19 -28.28
C GLN A 137 -23.19 12.62 -27.92
N VAL A 138 -23.95 13.31 -27.10
CA VAL A 138 -25.33 12.95 -26.74
C VAL A 138 -26.31 13.99 -27.26
N ASN A 139 -27.48 13.51 -27.68
CA ASN A 139 -28.61 14.38 -28.05
C ASN A 139 -29.72 14.17 -27.04
N PHE A 140 -30.19 15.25 -26.45
CA PHE A 140 -31.21 15.25 -25.41
C PHE A 140 -32.61 15.29 -26.05
N GLU A 141 -33.53 14.57 -25.46
CA GLU A 141 -34.95 14.61 -25.83
C GLU A 141 -35.58 15.91 -25.33
N GLN A 142 -35.24 16.31 -24.11
CA GLN A 142 -35.74 17.49 -23.42
C GLN A 142 -34.63 18.17 -22.62
N VAL A 143 -34.65 19.47 -22.58
CA VAL A 143 -33.78 20.32 -21.76
C VAL A 143 -34.64 21.31 -20.99
N GLU A 144 -34.49 21.30 -19.68
CA GLU A 144 -35.20 22.21 -18.76
C GLU A 144 -34.16 23.04 -18.00
N LEU A 145 -34.38 24.34 -17.91
CA LEU A 145 -33.47 25.28 -17.24
C LEU A 145 -33.95 25.55 -15.82
N GLU A 146 -33.05 25.55 -14.88
CA GLU A 146 -33.28 25.99 -13.49
C GLU A 146 -34.50 25.35 -12.81
N GLN A 147 -34.83 24.14 -13.16
CA GLN A 147 -35.96 23.43 -12.56
C GLN A 147 -35.60 22.95 -11.15
N TRP A 148 -36.51 23.15 -10.21
CA TRP A 148 -36.37 22.57 -8.89
C TRP A 148 -36.46 21.04 -8.95
N ALA A 149 -35.44 20.42 -8.45
CA ALA A 149 -35.38 18.99 -8.27
C ALA A 149 -35.36 18.70 -6.76
N GLU A 150 -36.57 18.71 -6.15
CA GLU A 150 -36.80 18.65 -4.68
C GLU A 150 -36.09 19.79 -3.94
N ASN A 151 -34.95 19.48 -3.28
CA ASN A 151 -34.19 20.39 -2.44
C ASN A 151 -32.92 20.97 -3.11
N MET A 152 -32.81 20.82 -4.45
CA MET A 152 -31.72 21.40 -5.23
C MET A 152 -32.23 21.94 -6.57
N ARG A 153 -31.47 22.88 -7.13
CA ARG A 153 -31.80 23.52 -8.41
C ARG A 153 -30.56 23.42 -9.32
N PRO A 154 -30.47 22.36 -10.16
CA PRO A 154 -29.43 22.29 -11.18
C PRO A 154 -29.57 23.43 -12.20
N ASP A 155 -28.43 23.84 -12.78
CA ASP A 155 -28.46 24.84 -13.87
C ASP A 155 -29.26 24.33 -15.06
N ILE A 156 -29.06 23.07 -15.44
CA ILE A 156 -29.71 22.41 -16.55
C ILE A 156 -30.10 20.98 -16.16
N VAL A 157 -31.33 20.60 -16.48
CA VAL A 157 -31.83 19.23 -16.41
C VAL A 157 -32.07 18.73 -17.83
N ALA A 158 -31.27 17.78 -18.28
CA ALA A 158 -31.44 17.17 -19.60
C ALA A 158 -32.00 15.74 -19.48
N SER A 159 -32.79 15.30 -20.44
CA SER A 159 -33.37 13.96 -20.50
C SER A 159 -32.83 13.21 -21.71
N LEU A 160 -32.41 11.95 -21.47
CA LEU A 160 -31.84 11.04 -22.47
C LEU A 160 -32.26 9.60 -22.17
N GLY A 161 -33.00 8.95 -23.07
CA GLY A 161 -33.45 7.58 -22.89
C GLY A 161 -34.23 7.35 -21.60
N GLY A 162 -35.11 8.30 -21.24
CA GLY A 162 -35.89 8.28 -20.01
C GLY A 162 -35.09 8.50 -18.73
N LYS A 163 -33.78 8.76 -18.80
CA LYS A 163 -32.91 9.10 -17.69
C LYS A 163 -32.62 10.60 -17.66
N LYS A 164 -32.41 11.13 -16.45
CA LYS A 164 -32.02 12.54 -16.27
C LYS A 164 -30.50 12.67 -16.16
N LEU A 165 -29.98 13.77 -16.71
CA LEU A 165 -28.62 14.26 -16.53
C LEU A 165 -28.69 15.67 -15.98
N PHE A 166 -28.05 15.94 -14.86
CA PHE A 166 -27.86 17.28 -14.34
C PHE A 166 -26.57 17.86 -14.90
N ILE A 167 -26.59 19.11 -15.30
CA ILE A 167 -25.44 19.83 -15.80
C ILE A 167 -25.30 21.09 -14.95
N GLU A 168 -24.15 21.25 -14.31
CA GLU A 168 -23.77 22.41 -13.51
C GLU A 168 -22.70 23.20 -14.26
N VAL A 169 -22.74 24.51 -14.15
CA VAL A 169 -21.77 25.41 -14.81
C VAL A 169 -20.94 26.10 -13.75
N ALA A 170 -19.66 25.76 -13.69
CA ALA A 170 -18.71 26.36 -12.76
C ALA A 170 -17.90 27.45 -13.48
N VAL A 171 -18.03 28.69 -13.06
CA VAL A 171 -17.30 29.86 -13.57
C VAL A 171 -16.37 30.39 -12.48
N THR A 172 -16.92 30.79 -11.34
CA THR A 172 -16.17 31.24 -10.16
C THR A 172 -16.40 30.32 -8.97
N HIS A 173 -17.48 29.58 -8.94
CA HIS A 173 -17.85 28.66 -7.86
C HIS A 173 -18.07 27.26 -8.43
N PHE A 174 -17.46 26.28 -7.79
CA PHE A 174 -17.65 24.86 -8.05
C PHE A 174 -18.74 24.29 -7.13
N VAL A 175 -19.28 23.14 -7.50
CA VAL A 175 -20.20 22.40 -6.64
C VAL A 175 -19.51 22.08 -5.32
N ASP A 176 -20.07 22.55 -4.22
CA ASP A 176 -19.56 22.28 -2.87
C ASP A 176 -19.91 20.88 -2.38
N SER A 177 -19.36 20.50 -1.22
CA SER A 177 -19.56 19.16 -0.64
C SER A 177 -21.02 18.90 -0.28
N GLU A 178 -21.78 19.92 0.19
CA GLU A 178 -23.19 19.75 0.55
C GLU A 178 -24.07 19.47 -0.70
N LYS A 179 -23.83 20.21 -1.77
CA LYS A 179 -24.54 19.99 -3.05
C LYS A 179 -24.14 18.65 -3.67
N LEU A 180 -22.86 18.27 -3.57
CA LEU A 180 -22.36 16.96 -4.04
C LEU A 180 -23.03 15.80 -3.29
N ASP A 181 -23.19 15.90 -1.97
CA ASP A 181 -23.89 14.89 -1.18
C ASP A 181 -25.38 14.77 -1.53
N LYS A 182 -26.01 15.89 -1.86
CA LYS A 182 -27.41 15.91 -2.39
C LYS A 182 -27.48 15.19 -3.75
N ILE A 183 -26.53 15.45 -4.65
CA ILE A 183 -26.42 14.80 -5.97
C ILE A 183 -26.29 13.28 -5.79
N LYS A 184 -25.36 12.84 -4.94
CA LYS A 184 -25.12 11.42 -4.68
C LYS A 184 -26.33 10.71 -4.09
N ARG A 185 -26.96 11.29 -3.07
CA ARG A 185 -28.19 10.75 -2.46
C ARG A 185 -29.34 10.63 -3.46
N ARG A 186 -29.41 11.52 -4.43
CA ARG A 186 -30.44 11.50 -5.45
C ARG A 186 -30.19 10.46 -6.55
N GLY A 187 -28.93 10.06 -6.74
CA GLY A 187 -28.56 9.04 -7.74
C GLY A 187 -28.81 9.47 -9.18
N VAL A 188 -28.69 10.79 -9.50
CA VAL A 188 -28.83 11.31 -10.86
C VAL A 188 -27.44 11.66 -11.40
N SER A 189 -27.08 11.09 -12.55
CA SER A 189 -25.81 11.42 -13.22
C SER A 189 -25.68 12.94 -13.36
N THR A 190 -24.54 13.49 -12.95
CA THR A 190 -24.30 14.93 -12.91
C THR A 190 -22.91 15.25 -13.44
N ILE A 191 -22.83 16.24 -14.32
CA ILE A 191 -21.57 16.73 -14.88
C ILE A 191 -21.41 18.22 -14.58
N GLU A 192 -20.19 18.64 -14.26
CA GLU A 192 -19.80 20.02 -14.04
C GLU A 192 -18.97 20.51 -15.22
N LEU A 193 -19.38 21.64 -15.81
CA LEU A 193 -18.67 22.32 -16.88
C LEU A 193 -17.76 23.39 -16.28
N ASP A 194 -16.46 23.13 -16.22
CA ASP A 194 -15.46 24.04 -15.66
C ASP A 194 -15.05 25.11 -16.67
N LEU A 195 -15.57 26.29 -16.52
CA LEU A 195 -15.25 27.49 -17.31
C LEU A 195 -14.33 28.47 -16.56
N SER A 196 -13.81 28.11 -15.38
CA SER A 196 -13.06 28.99 -14.49
C SER A 196 -11.73 29.51 -15.05
N GLU A 197 -11.03 28.73 -15.85
CA GLU A 197 -9.71 29.08 -16.42
C GLU A 197 -9.81 30.07 -17.60
N TYR A 198 -11.01 30.39 -18.04
CA TYR A 198 -11.21 31.22 -19.24
C TYR A 198 -11.42 32.72 -18.99
N HIS A 199 -11.10 33.22 -17.81
CA HIS A 199 -11.29 34.63 -17.43
C HIS A 199 -10.67 35.67 -18.39
N ARG A 200 -9.65 35.33 -19.16
CA ARG A 200 -8.99 36.22 -20.12
C ARG A 200 -9.31 35.87 -21.57
N THR A 201 -10.17 34.92 -21.79
CA THR A 201 -10.53 34.46 -23.12
C THR A 201 -11.55 35.44 -23.72
N GLN A 202 -11.41 35.73 -24.99
CA GLN A 202 -12.49 36.31 -25.76
C GLN A 202 -13.53 35.24 -26.06
N TRP A 203 -14.65 35.29 -25.43
CA TRP A 203 -15.76 34.43 -25.70
C TRP A 203 -16.56 34.91 -26.91
N THR A 204 -16.84 33.97 -27.80
CA THR A 204 -17.78 34.07 -28.91
C THR A 204 -18.69 32.86 -28.89
N TRP A 205 -19.83 32.92 -29.58
CA TRP A 205 -20.70 31.76 -29.72
C TRP A 205 -19.98 30.54 -30.31
N ALA A 206 -19.13 30.77 -31.35
CA ALA A 206 -18.35 29.68 -31.97
C ALA A 206 -17.43 29.01 -30.98
N LYS A 207 -16.72 29.78 -30.14
CA LYS A 207 -15.80 29.20 -29.15
C LYS A 207 -16.52 28.46 -28.03
N LEU A 208 -17.63 29.01 -27.54
CA LEU A 208 -18.43 28.35 -26.52
C LEU A 208 -19.06 27.08 -27.07
N SER A 209 -19.55 27.09 -28.31
CA SER A 209 -20.02 25.89 -29.02
C SER A 209 -18.96 24.81 -29.14
N ASP A 210 -17.72 25.18 -29.49
CA ASP A 210 -16.62 24.21 -29.57
C ASP A 210 -16.33 23.56 -28.20
N VAL A 211 -16.29 24.34 -27.14
CA VAL A 211 -16.11 23.82 -25.77
C VAL A 211 -17.23 22.85 -25.38
N LEU A 212 -18.48 23.19 -25.72
CA LEU A 212 -19.64 22.39 -25.32
C LEU A 212 -19.80 21.11 -26.17
N PHE A 213 -19.58 21.19 -27.48
CA PHE A 213 -20.02 20.17 -28.42
C PHE A 213 -18.87 19.38 -29.07
N SER A 214 -17.64 19.92 -29.08
CA SER A 214 -16.50 19.26 -29.70
C SER A 214 -15.46 18.77 -28.68
N SER A 215 -15.32 19.49 -27.56
CA SER A 215 -14.29 19.19 -26.56
C SER A 215 -14.80 18.33 -25.41
N THR A 216 -13.98 17.40 -24.92
CA THR A 216 -14.20 16.67 -23.65
C THR A 216 -13.48 17.33 -22.47
N LEU A 217 -12.62 18.32 -22.71
CA LEU A 217 -11.84 19.00 -21.69
C LEU A 217 -12.75 19.87 -20.79
N LYS A 218 -12.32 20.03 -19.54
CA LYS A 218 -13.02 20.87 -18.56
C LYS A 218 -14.48 20.45 -18.30
N LYS A 219 -14.73 19.15 -18.36
CA LYS A 219 -16.02 18.54 -18.03
C LYS A 219 -15.77 17.41 -17.04
N ASN A 220 -16.22 17.60 -15.81
CA ASN A 220 -15.95 16.71 -14.69
C ASN A 220 -17.22 15.97 -14.30
N TRP A 221 -17.17 14.64 -14.29
CA TRP A 221 -18.26 13.86 -13.69
C TRP A 221 -18.26 14.05 -12.17
N LEU A 222 -19.34 14.59 -11.64
CA LEU A 222 -19.63 14.61 -10.20
C LEU A 222 -20.27 13.30 -9.76
N LEU A 223 -21.11 12.72 -10.64
CA LEU A 223 -21.71 11.41 -10.49
C LEU A 223 -21.98 10.82 -11.88
N ASN A 224 -21.53 9.59 -12.12
CA ASN A 224 -21.87 8.85 -13.33
C ASN A 224 -22.47 7.49 -12.94
N VAL A 225 -23.77 7.45 -12.79
CA VAL A 225 -24.51 6.25 -12.34
C VAL A 225 -24.25 5.05 -13.23
N LEU A 226 -24.13 5.25 -14.55
CA LEU A 226 -23.84 4.13 -15.47
C LEU A 226 -22.45 3.53 -15.24
N ALA A 227 -21.44 4.38 -15.01
CA ALA A 227 -20.09 3.90 -14.73
C ALA A 227 -20.02 3.21 -13.36
N GLU A 228 -20.72 3.75 -12.35
CA GLU A 228 -20.79 3.12 -11.02
C GLU A 228 -21.50 1.76 -11.07
N THR A 229 -22.66 1.67 -11.74
CA THR A 229 -23.36 0.39 -11.93
C THR A 229 -22.45 -0.65 -12.62
N ARG A 230 -21.75 -0.25 -13.69
CA ARG A 230 -20.81 -1.15 -14.37
C ARG A 230 -19.64 -1.58 -13.49
N ALA A 231 -19.18 -0.70 -12.60
CA ALA A 231 -18.13 -1.03 -11.64
C ALA A 231 -18.62 -2.04 -10.59
N GLU A 232 -19.85 -1.90 -10.11
CA GLU A 232 -20.47 -2.89 -9.21
C GLU A 232 -20.70 -4.24 -9.90
N ASP A 233 -21.18 -4.23 -11.14
CA ASP A 233 -21.39 -5.44 -11.91
C ASP A 233 -20.06 -6.20 -12.13
N ASP A 234 -18.99 -5.46 -12.47
CA ASP A 234 -17.66 -6.05 -12.62
C ASP A 234 -17.12 -6.57 -11.28
N LEU A 235 -17.32 -5.83 -10.17
CA LEU A 235 -16.95 -6.26 -8.83
C LEU A 235 -17.64 -7.57 -8.44
N ASN A 236 -18.96 -7.64 -8.62
CA ASN A 236 -19.74 -8.84 -8.29
C ASN A 236 -19.36 -10.04 -9.16
N ALA A 237 -19.18 -9.82 -10.46
CA ALA A 237 -18.72 -10.86 -11.38
C ALA A 237 -17.30 -11.36 -11.04
N ARG A 238 -16.43 -10.46 -10.58
CA ARG A 238 -15.06 -10.79 -10.19
C ARG A 238 -15.03 -11.62 -8.91
N VAL A 239 -15.78 -11.25 -7.89
CA VAL A 239 -15.88 -12.02 -6.64
C VAL A 239 -16.24 -13.48 -6.94
N VAL A 240 -17.20 -13.71 -7.84
CA VAL A 240 -17.61 -15.08 -8.24
C VAL A 240 -16.48 -15.83 -8.95
N ARG A 241 -15.72 -15.16 -9.84
CA ARG A 241 -14.61 -15.80 -10.59
C ARG A 241 -13.40 -16.09 -9.70
N VAL A 242 -13.06 -15.18 -8.79
CA VAL A 242 -11.79 -15.20 -8.04
C VAL A 242 -11.90 -15.96 -6.72
N ALA A 243 -13.07 -15.98 -6.08
CA ALA A 243 -13.28 -16.67 -4.80
C ALA A 243 -12.81 -18.13 -4.78
N PRO A 244 -13.14 -18.99 -5.76
CA PRO A 244 -12.68 -20.37 -5.75
C PRO A 244 -11.15 -20.50 -5.92
N ILE A 245 -10.53 -19.60 -6.66
CA ILE A 245 -9.07 -19.57 -6.87
C ILE A 245 -8.36 -19.18 -5.59
N LEU A 246 -8.85 -18.14 -4.90
CA LEU A 246 -8.31 -17.70 -3.61
C LEU A 246 -8.49 -18.80 -2.55
N ALA A 247 -9.66 -19.41 -2.45
CA ALA A 247 -9.92 -20.51 -1.51
C ALA A 247 -8.99 -21.71 -1.78
N ALA A 248 -8.74 -22.06 -3.04
CA ALA A 248 -7.80 -23.13 -3.40
C ALA A 248 -6.35 -22.77 -3.02
N ARG A 249 -5.95 -21.54 -3.23
CA ARG A 249 -4.62 -21.03 -2.83
C ARG A 249 -4.44 -21.04 -1.32
N ASP A 250 -5.43 -20.57 -0.57
CA ASP A 250 -5.36 -20.54 0.89
C ASP A 250 -5.33 -21.96 1.47
N LYS A 251 -6.08 -22.90 0.90
CA LYS A 251 -6.01 -24.34 1.24
C LYS A 251 -4.62 -24.91 0.95
N ALA A 252 -4.02 -24.59 -0.20
CA ALA A 252 -2.67 -25.04 -0.54
C ALA A 252 -1.61 -24.48 0.44
N HIS A 253 -1.69 -23.19 0.78
CA HIS A 253 -0.84 -22.55 1.79
C HIS A 253 -0.99 -23.19 3.18
N ALA A 254 -2.22 -23.50 3.58
CA ALA A 254 -2.46 -24.16 4.86
C ALA A 254 -1.84 -25.57 4.91
N LEU A 255 -1.95 -26.34 3.83
CA LEU A 255 -1.34 -27.66 3.70
C LEU A 255 0.20 -27.60 3.73
N GLU A 256 0.78 -26.63 3.00
CA GLU A 256 2.23 -26.42 3.00
C GLU A 256 2.76 -25.99 4.37
N LYS A 257 2.02 -25.12 5.07
CA LYS A 257 2.34 -24.75 6.46
C LYS A 257 2.31 -25.96 7.37
N LEU A 258 1.28 -26.78 7.29
CA LEU A 258 1.14 -28.00 8.10
C LEU A 258 2.29 -28.98 7.81
N ALA A 259 2.69 -29.13 6.55
CA ALA A 259 3.82 -29.99 6.18
C ALA A 259 5.14 -29.49 6.80
N ARG A 260 5.41 -28.17 6.71
CA ARG A 260 6.57 -27.54 7.35
C ARG A 260 6.59 -27.69 8.86
N ASP A 261 5.44 -27.54 9.51
CA ASP A 261 5.32 -27.68 10.96
C ASP A 261 5.61 -29.13 11.40
N LYS A 262 5.10 -30.14 10.67
CA LYS A 262 5.42 -31.56 10.90
C LYS A 262 6.91 -31.89 10.70
N GLU A 263 7.51 -31.36 9.65
CA GLU A 263 8.95 -31.54 9.40
C GLU A 263 9.80 -30.94 10.51
N ARG A 264 9.41 -29.73 10.99
CA ARG A 264 10.08 -29.08 12.13
C ARG A 264 9.93 -29.88 13.42
N GLU A 265 8.75 -30.44 13.69
CA GLU A 265 8.52 -31.29 14.85
C GLU A 265 9.37 -32.56 14.81
N LEU A 266 9.42 -33.22 13.64
CA LEU A 266 10.28 -34.40 13.43
C LEU A 266 11.77 -34.07 13.64
N ALA A 267 12.25 -32.94 13.13
CA ALA A 267 13.62 -32.47 13.31
C ALA A 267 13.94 -32.21 14.79
N LEU A 268 12.98 -31.61 15.54
CA LEU A 268 13.12 -31.41 16.99
C LEU A 268 13.17 -32.75 17.75
N GLN A 269 12.31 -33.70 17.42
CA GLN A 269 12.34 -35.04 18.01
C GLN A 269 13.67 -35.76 17.73
N GLN A 270 14.15 -35.70 16.48
CA GLN A 270 15.48 -36.29 16.13
C GLN A 270 16.63 -35.62 16.89
N SER A 271 16.57 -34.29 17.03
CA SER A 271 17.53 -33.53 17.82
C SER A 271 17.51 -33.91 19.30
N ALA A 272 16.29 -34.01 19.89
CA ALA A 272 16.13 -34.43 21.28
C ALA A 272 16.62 -35.85 21.52
N ASN A 273 16.29 -36.80 20.62
CA ASN A 273 16.78 -38.18 20.69
C ASN A 273 18.31 -38.25 20.58
N ARG A 274 18.92 -37.44 19.67
CA ARG A 274 20.39 -37.35 19.55
C ARG A 274 20.99 -36.79 20.83
N ARG A 275 20.38 -35.76 21.43
CA ARG A 275 20.86 -35.16 22.67
C ARG A 275 20.78 -36.17 23.82
N LYS A 276 19.66 -36.86 23.97
CA LYS A 276 19.49 -37.93 24.97
C LYS A 276 20.54 -39.05 24.80
N TYR A 277 20.71 -39.52 23.56
CA TYR A 277 21.78 -40.51 23.27
C TYR A 277 23.17 -40.02 23.66
N PHE A 278 23.46 -38.75 23.41
CA PHE A 278 24.75 -38.15 23.76
C PHE A 278 24.88 -38.02 25.28
N GLU A 279 23.87 -37.59 26.00
CA GLU A 279 23.86 -37.48 27.46
C GLU A 279 24.05 -38.83 28.10
N GLU A 280 23.35 -39.86 27.63
CA GLU A 280 23.48 -41.22 28.15
C GLU A 280 24.84 -41.88 27.88
N ASN A 281 25.52 -41.58 26.79
CA ASN A 281 26.72 -42.27 26.38
C ASN A 281 28.03 -41.46 26.56
N PHE A 282 27.91 -40.12 26.47
CA PHE A 282 29.10 -39.26 26.44
C PHE A 282 29.09 -38.15 27.51
N ALA A 283 28.05 -38.01 28.31
CA ALA A 283 28.11 -37.13 29.45
C ALA A 283 29.19 -37.60 30.42
N ALA A 284 29.99 -36.69 30.92
CA ALA A 284 31.06 -37.01 31.79
C ALA A 284 30.52 -37.47 33.18
N THR A 285 30.83 -38.70 33.54
CA THR A 285 30.60 -39.21 34.88
C THR A 285 31.72 -38.80 35.84
N HIS A 286 32.97 -38.77 35.35
CA HIS A 286 34.13 -38.26 36.07
C HIS A 286 34.72 -37.10 35.24
N ASP A 287 35.16 -36.05 35.94
CA ASP A 287 35.70 -34.85 35.34
C ASP A 287 36.82 -34.31 36.24
N ILE A 288 38.02 -34.21 35.70
CA ILE A 288 39.18 -33.68 36.39
C ILE A 288 39.80 -32.57 35.54
N LYS A 289 40.02 -31.41 36.13
CA LYS A 289 40.79 -30.32 35.53
C LYS A 289 42.07 -30.12 36.29
N ILE A 290 43.21 -30.37 35.62
CA ILE A 290 44.53 -30.21 36.17
C ILE A 290 45.14 -28.93 35.60
N ARG A 291 45.32 -27.93 36.45
CA ARG A 291 45.93 -26.67 36.09
C ARG A 291 47.41 -26.69 36.31
N TRP A 292 48.18 -26.55 35.26
CA TRP A 292 49.63 -26.53 35.29
C TRP A 292 50.18 -25.10 35.39
N SER A 293 49.54 -24.15 34.74
CA SER A 293 49.92 -22.74 34.81
C SER A 293 48.65 -21.85 34.69
N SER A 294 48.81 -20.56 34.83
CA SER A 294 47.71 -19.61 34.59
C SER A 294 47.11 -19.69 33.18
N ARG A 295 47.83 -20.32 32.24
CA ARG A 295 47.47 -20.37 30.82
C ARG A 295 47.19 -21.78 30.29
N LEU A 296 47.39 -22.83 31.07
CA LEU A 296 47.25 -24.20 30.63
C LEU A 296 46.51 -25.06 31.66
N THR A 297 45.44 -25.70 31.20
CA THR A 297 44.70 -26.69 31.98
C THR A 297 44.47 -27.93 31.13
N HIS A 298 44.81 -29.10 31.67
CA HIS A 298 44.43 -30.39 31.11
C HIS A 298 43.06 -30.76 31.66
N HIS A 299 42.17 -31.14 30.79
CA HIS A 299 40.82 -31.55 31.12
C HIS A 299 40.61 -33.01 30.73
N LEU A 300 40.40 -33.86 31.71
CA LEU A 300 40.08 -35.27 31.55
C LEU A 300 38.64 -35.51 31.90
N GLU A 301 37.96 -36.24 31.08
CA GLU A 301 36.58 -36.66 31.27
C GLU A 301 36.44 -38.15 30.99
N LEU A 302 35.74 -38.85 31.86
CA LEU A 302 35.28 -40.21 31.63
C LEU A 302 33.77 -40.18 31.32
N SER A 303 33.39 -40.82 30.25
CA SER A 303 32.01 -41.06 29.87
C SER A 303 31.76 -42.57 29.63
N PRO A 304 30.50 -43.03 29.53
CA PRO A 304 30.23 -44.44 29.24
C PRO A 304 30.84 -44.96 27.94
N LYS A 305 31.17 -44.09 26.99
CA LYS A 305 31.74 -44.47 25.68
C LYS A 305 33.24 -44.29 25.58
N ASN A 306 33.83 -43.36 26.28
CA ASN A 306 35.26 -43.10 26.21
C ASN A 306 35.81 -42.33 27.44
N THR A 307 37.10 -42.47 27.65
CA THR A 307 37.88 -41.52 28.44
C THR A 307 38.54 -40.54 27.47
N ARG A 308 38.47 -39.27 27.74
CA ARG A 308 39.02 -38.24 26.87
C ARG A 308 39.90 -37.25 27.61
N ILE A 309 40.96 -36.80 26.96
CA ILE A 309 41.82 -35.73 27.47
C ILE A 309 41.89 -34.61 26.44
N THR A 310 41.69 -33.41 26.91
CA THR A 310 41.87 -32.17 26.15
C THR A 310 42.79 -31.23 26.94
N ALA A 311 43.46 -30.34 26.23
CA ALA A 311 44.19 -29.26 26.87
C ALA A 311 43.66 -27.91 26.41
N TRP A 312 43.30 -27.07 27.35
CA TRP A 312 42.81 -25.74 27.14
C TRP A 312 43.93 -24.73 27.29
N TYR A 313 44.15 -23.94 26.21
CA TYR A 313 45.03 -22.78 26.24
C TYR A 313 44.22 -21.50 26.21
N THR A 314 44.72 -20.49 26.90
CA THR A 314 44.17 -19.10 26.73
C THR A 314 44.62 -18.45 25.41
N THR A 315 45.55 -19.08 24.68
CA THR A 315 45.92 -18.70 23.30
C THR A 315 45.81 -19.93 22.40
N PRO A 316 45.11 -19.82 21.24
CA PRO A 316 44.92 -20.94 20.34
C PRO A 316 46.25 -21.26 19.64
N HIS A 317 46.91 -22.33 19.95
CA HIS A 317 47.77 -23.08 19.03
C HIS A 317 48.61 -24.16 19.75
N LYS A 318 48.46 -25.36 19.26
CA LYS A 318 49.15 -26.64 19.57
C LYS A 318 48.69 -27.33 20.85
N GLN A 319 48.22 -28.58 20.67
CA GLN A 319 48.03 -29.48 21.81
C GLN A 319 49.39 -29.68 22.52
N PRO A 320 49.42 -29.71 23.86
CA PRO A 320 50.67 -29.90 24.56
C PRO A 320 51.27 -31.28 24.23
N ALA A 321 52.57 -31.32 24.10
CA ALA A 321 53.33 -32.55 23.96
C ALA A 321 52.97 -33.61 25.03
N LEU A 322 52.46 -33.16 26.19
CA LEU A 322 51.99 -34.05 27.25
C LEU A 322 50.75 -34.86 26.84
N CYS A 323 49.78 -34.29 26.11
CA CYS A 323 48.63 -35.07 25.62
C CYS A 323 49.05 -36.14 24.61
N GLU A 324 50.01 -35.82 23.75
CA GLU A 324 50.61 -36.82 22.82
C GLU A 324 51.36 -37.90 23.59
N PHE A 325 52.10 -37.53 24.63
CA PHE A 325 52.82 -38.47 25.48
C PHE A 325 51.85 -39.38 26.25
N VAL A 326 50.75 -38.82 26.77
CA VAL A 326 49.68 -39.61 27.39
C VAL A 326 49.06 -40.57 26.37
N ALA A 327 48.82 -40.12 25.15
CA ALA A 327 48.25 -40.95 24.10
C ALA A 327 49.17 -42.10 23.69
N MET A 328 50.47 -41.85 23.62
CA MET A 328 51.46 -42.91 23.36
C MET A 328 51.53 -43.91 24.51
N GLN A 329 51.54 -43.43 25.76
CA GLN A 329 51.64 -44.29 26.94
C GLN A 329 50.42 -45.17 27.14
N PHE A 330 49.24 -44.63 26.90
CA PHE A 330 47.96 -45.28 27.17
C PHE A 330 47.22 -45.71 25.88
N ARG A 331 47.88 -45.71 24.73
CA ARG A 331 47.31 -46.07 23.40
C ARG A 331 46.04 -45.32 23.00
N GLY A 332 46.05 -44.01 23.21
CA GLY A 332 44.95 -43.12 22.80
C GLY A 332 44.85 -42.92 21.30
N LYS A 333 43.65 -42.62 20.83
CA LYS A 333 43.37 -42.26 19.44
C LYS A 333 42.99 -40.78 19.36
N TYR A 334 43.55 -40.03 18.42
CA TYR A 334 43.21 -38.62 18.22
C TYR A 334 41.90 -38.48 17.44
N ASN A 335 41.01 -37.73 17.99
CA ASN A 335 39.77 -37.34 17.32
C ASN A 335 39.87 -35.89 16.82
N ALA A 336 40.15 -35.73 15.52
CA ALA A 336 40.38 -34.45 14.88
C ALA A 336 39.12 -33.56 14.89
N ARG A 337 37.92 -34.15 14.91
CA ARG A 337 36.65 -33.40 14.92
C ARG A 337 36.44 -32.63 16.22
N PHE A 338 36.87 -33.20 17.33
CA PHE A 338 36.71 -32.60 18.66
C PHE A 338 38.06 -32.14 19.25
N MET A 339 39.14 -32.28 18.47
CA MET A 339 40.51 -31.91 18.90
C MET A 339 40.89 -32.50 20.25
N GLN A 340 40.60 -33.78 20.46
CA GLN A 340 40.83 -34.47 21.73
C GLN A 340 41.45 -35.84 21.49
N TRP A 341 42.13 -36.35 22.50
CA TRP A 341 42.57 -37.74 22.54
C TRP A 341 41.54 -38.59 23.28
N GLU A 342 41.19 -39.74 22.72
CA GLU A 342 40.19 -40.67 23.24
C GLU A 342 40.80 -42.02 23.58
N PHE A 343 40.34 -42.57 24.67
CA PHE A 343 40.77 -43.86 25.22
C PHE A 343 39.52 -44.71 25.50
N PRO A 344 39.70 -46.05 25.70
CA PRO A 344 38.59 -46.89 26.15
C PRO A 344 37.94 -46.36 27.43
N PRO A 345 36.61 -46.51 27.62
CA PRO A 345 35.95 -46.12 28.83
C PRO A 345 36.34 -47.05 29.99
N SER A 346 37.10 -46.51 30.95
CA SER A 346 37.53 -47.24 32.14
C SER A 346 37.85 -46.23 33.24
N GLU A 347 37.27 -46.43 34.37
CA GLU A 347 37.53 -45.62 35.55
C GLU A 347 38.97 -45.76 36.03
N GLU A 348 39.50 -47.00 36.06
CA GLU A 348 40.88 -47.27 36.39
C GLU A 348 41.84 -46.52 35.46
N LEU A 349 41.59 -46.62 34.14
CA LEU A 349 42.41 -45.95 33.13
C LEU A 349 42.30 -44.42 33.26
N PHE A 350 41.14 -43.90 33.57
CA PHE A 350 40.93 -42.47 33.79
C PHE A 350 41.79 -41.95 34.94
N TYR A 351 41.81 -42.68 36.07
CA TYR A 351 42.64 -42.28 37.22
C TYR A 351 44.14 -42.48 36.94
N GLN A 352 44.51 -43.51 36.22
CA GLN A 352 45.91 -43.71 35.81
C GLN A 352 46.43 -42.57 34.93
N ILE A 353 45.60 -42.14 33.99
CA ILE A 353 45.92 -40.99 33.13
C ILE A 353 46.00 -39.70 33.96
N ALA A 354 45.04 -39.45 34.86
CA ALA A 354 45.05 -38.29 35.72
C ALA A 354 46.29 -38.23 36.62
N GLU A 355 46.62 -39.33 37.23
CA GLU A 355 47.88 -39.52 38.04
C GLU A 355 49.15 -39.24 37.22
N PHE A 356 49.21 -39.80 36.02
CA PHE A 356 50.31 -39.54 35.12
C PHE A 356 50.46 -38.08 34.73
N VAL A 357 49.34 -37.43 34.38
CA VAL A 357 49.32 -36.00 34.04
C VAL A 357 49.78 -35.16 35.23
N LEU A 358 49.30 -35.45 36.43
CA LEU A 358 49.72 -34.75 37.66
C LEU A 358 51.22 -34.90 37.93
N LYS A 359 51.74 -36.14 37.89
CA LYS A 359 53.16 -36.42 38.09
C LYS A 359 54.07 -35.75 37.06
N LYS A 360 53.67 -35.71 35.81
CA LYS A 360 54.44 -35.12 34.70
C LYS A 360 54.37 -33.63 34.61
N SER A 361 53.18 -33.04 34.92
CA SER A 361 52.97 -31.59 34.83
C SER A 361 53.39 -30.84 36.10
N GLY A 362 53.43 -31.51 37.26
CA GLY A 362 53.54 -30.82 38.54
C GLY A 362 52.34 -29.91 38.84
N GLY A 363 51.23 -30.14 38.14
CA GLY A 363 50.01 -29.31 38.25
C GLY A 363 49.19 -29.60 39.49
N VAL A 364 48.14 -28.80 39.69
CA VAL A 364 47.19 -28.98 40.79
C VAL A 364 45.79 -29.26 40.23
N VAL A 365 45.02 -30.06 40.95
CA VAL A 365 43.62 -30.31 40.60
C VAL A 365 42.81 -29.05 40.87
N SER A 366 42.31 -28.44 39.84
CA SER A 366 41.49 -27.23 39.96
C SER A 366 40.00 -27.51 39.95
N TYR A 367 39.58 -28.67 39.52
CA TYR A 367 38.20 -29.16 39.53
C TYR A 367 38.19 -30.67 39.54
N PHE A 368 37.30 -31.26 40.34
CA PHE A 368 37.08 -32.69 40.42
C PHE A 368 35.58 -32.99 40.60
N LYS A 369 35.08 -33.91 39.80
CA LYS A 369 33.73 -34.45 39.87
C LYS A 369 33.82 -35.96 39.68
N CYS A 370 33.15 -36.70 40.54
CA CYS A 370 32.92 -38.13 40.37
C CYS A 370 31.46 -38.47 40.74
N PRO A 371 30.96 -39.65 40.36
CA PRO A 371 29.63 -40.10 40.79
C PRO A 371 29.54 -40.14 42.31
N PRO A 372 28.34 -39.94 42.89
CA PRO A 372 28.13 -40.02 44.35
C PRO A 372 28.48 -41.39 44.94
N GLU A 373 28.38 -42.45 44.11
CA GLU A 373 28.65 -43.82 44.50
C GLU A 373 30.16 -44.17 44.50
N ALA A 374 31.00 -43.29 43.89
CA ALA A 374 32.44 -43.50 43.84
C ALA A 374 33.02 -43.43 45.26
N ARG A 375 33.64 -44.55 45.69
CA ARG A 375 34.27 -44.57 47.01
C ARG A 375 35.53 -43.73 46.99
N MET A 376 35.68 -42.85 47.96
CA MET A 376 36.91 -42.04 48.11
C MET A 376 38.18 -42.89 48.22
N VAL A 377 38.03 -44.17 48.59
CA VAL A 377 39.17 -45.12 48.68
C VAL A 377 39.77 -45.44 47.31
N ASP A 378 38.97 -45.48 46.27
CA ASP A 378 39.35 -45.85 44.91
C ASP A 378 40.09 -44.72 44.15
N ILE A 379 40.01 -43.49 44.70
CA ILE A 379 40.70 -42.33 44.10
C ILE A 379 42.18 -42.36 44.49
N PRO A 380 43.12 -42.27 43.53
CA PRO A 380 44.55 -42.25 43.83
C PRO A 380 44.94 -41.15 44.81
N GLU A 381 45.84 -41.50 45.76
CA GLU A 381 46.25 -40.55 46.80
C GLU A 381 46.83 -39.24 46.25
N ILE A 382 47.59 -39.33 45.15
CA ILE A 382 48.15 -38.16 44.51
C ILE A 382 47.03 -37.15 44.02
N ILE A 383 45.88 -37.68 43.59
CA ILE A 383 44.73 -36.84 43.19
C ILE A 383 44.11 -36.20 44.43
N LYS A 384 43.92 -36.98 45.51
CA LYS A 384 43.38 -36.48 46.79
C LYS A 384 44.27 -35.38 47.41
N MET A 385 45.59 -35.61 47.39
CA MET A 385 46.54 -34.60 47.91
C MET A 385 46.58 -33.31 47.10
N ASN A 386 46.20 -33.35 45.83
CA ASN A 386 46.20 -32.19 44.95
C ASN A 386 44.80 -31.57 44.71
N MET A 387 43.75 -32.08 45.38
CA MET A 387 42.44 -31.49 45.35
C MET A 387 42.41 -30.12 46.01
N PRO A 388 41.54 -29.17 45.53
CA PRO A 388 41.33 -27.94 46.18
C PRO A 388 40.78 -28.20 47.60
N ARG A 389 41.45 -27.66 48.62
CA ARG A 389 40.90 -27.66 49.97
C ARG A 389 39.70 -26.75 49.96
N GLY A 390 38.49 -27.28 50.19
CA GLY A 390 37.23 -26.59 50.20
C GLY A 390 37.17 -25.39 51.12
#